data_9df734f25cfe7e66fbfd36bbf0ecdd68
#
_entry.id   9df734f25cfe7e66fbfd36bbf0ecdd68
#
_cell.length_a   1.000
_cell.length_b   1.000
_cell.length_c   1.000
_cell.angle_alpha   90.00
_cell.angle_beta   90.00
_cell.angle_gamma   90.00
#
_symmetry.space_group_name_H-M   'P 1'
#
loop_
_entity.id
_entity.type
_entity.pdbx_description
1 polymer ?
#
loop_
_entity_poly.entity_id
_entity_poly.type
_entity_poly.pdbx_seq_one_letter_code
_entity_poly.pdbx_strand_id
1 'polypeptide(L)'
;TASTKPLLVTMLILLATSAALCWQTMLGGLAGLINMRRGNTADTMPAMAAVASILQCIMFLAKPEWYNPATLCLMTGPAALLLCGNAAGKAIDAHTIRDNFTLVSAGMDHAVAYRLKDAGVLRTVTAGLAEPRPNVLVSRPTRLMKGFLAGSESRRTSDKNQQQFARILLGCGVAAFLFTLLYRKDAGTAFTALAGVLCLGAPLAGTLISAMPMRLMQRSAAQIGAVIPGWKDIRLLGRVNVLQVTAQDLFPKGCITLRGIKPVRKEDIELAIIYSASMLADVNTPLKDIFLGMTGDNRKLLCKVENLETLDGMGYVGWINGERVMIGSRRLMDTYDIQLPSMEYERRHTVNQRRVIYLAVSGKLFSMFQVAYQSDPDTAAVLDSLRRAGLSLIVDCDDFNCDEALLQTAYNLPVGTVKVLSGKEHKALEPAVAWLPESEGNMLHLGSFASFVGGLEAAAGAAEGEHRSSMVLSASVLISCILAMIMALAGGLAGLPLPALALYQVAWAVLAMIFPLIQRY
;
A
#
# COMPACT_ATOMS: atom_id res chain seq x y z
N THR A 1 0.90 -41.73 -43.69
CA THR A 1 -0.28 -40.86 -43.43
C THR A 1 -1.24 -41.45 -42.40
N ALA A 2 -1.34 -42.78 -42.24
CA ALA A 2 -2.24 -43.42 -41.24
C ALA A 2 -1.84 -43.16 -39.78
N SER A 3 -0.55 -42.91 -39.50
CA SER A 3 -0.05 -42.69 -38.14
C SER A 3 -0.14 -41.24 -37.67
N THR A 4 -0.41 -40.25 -38.51
CA THR A 4 -0.48 -38.84 -38.12
C THR A 4 -1.86 -38.41 -37.62
N LYS A 5 -2.94 -39.00 -38.10
CA LYS A 5 -4.31 -38.69 -37.66
C LYS A 5 -4.55 -38.95 -36.15
N PRO A 6 -4.17 -40.11 -35.59
CA PRO A 6 -4.38 -40.34 -34.14
C PRO A 6 -3.58 -39.37 -33.29
N LEU A 7 -2.38 -38.99 -33.71
CA LEU A 7 -1.58 -37.96 -33.02
C LEU A 7 -2.29 -36.60 -33.00
N LEU A 8 -2.80 -36.15 -34.16
CA LEU A 8 -3.53 -34.87 -34.24
C LEU A 8 -4.82 -34.88 -33.40
N VAL A 9 -5.56 -35.99 -33.40
CA VAL A 9 -6.76 -36.14 -32.57
C VAL A 9 -6.40 -36.10 -31.09
N THR A 10 -5.36 -36.82 -30.66
CA THR A 10 -4.92 -36.82 -29.26
C THR A 10 -4.48 -35.41 -28.82
N MET A 11 -3.70 -34.70 -29.62
CA MET A 11 -3.23 -33.35 -29.33
C MET A 11 -4.39 -32.33 -29.27
N LEU A 12 -5.37 -32.47 -30.18
CA LEU A 12 -6.58 -31.65 -30.17
C LEU A 12 -7.42 -31.89 -28.90
N ILE A 13 -7.63 -33.17 -28.51
CA ILE A 13 -8.34 -33.51 -27.27
C ILE A 13 -7.64 -32.95 -26.05
N LEU A 14 -6.31 -33.08 -25.93
CA LEU A 14 -5.54 -32.55 -24.82
C LEU A 14 -5.61 -31.01 -24.73
N LEU A 15 -5.54 -30.32 -25.86
CA LEU A 15 -5.69 -28.87 -25.86
C LEU A 15 -7.12 -28.43 -25.58
N ALA A 16 -8.11 -29.12 -26.15
CA ALA A 16 -9.53 -28.83 -25.88
C ALA A 16 -9.90 -29.05 -24.41
N THR A 17 -9.40 -30.13 -23.78
CA THR A 17 -9.58 -30.34 -22.34
C THR A 17 -8.89 -29.26 -21.50
N SER A 18 -7.68 -28.86 -21.85
CA SER A 18 -6.99 -27.74 -21.18
C SER A 18 -7.77 -26.43 -21.31
N ALA A 19 -8.30 -26.13 -22.50
CA ALA A 19 -9.13 -24.95 -22.75
C ALA A 19 -10.46 -25.02 -21.98
N ALA A 20 -11.08 -26.21 -21.89
CA ALA A 20 -12.31 -26.43 -21.11
C ALA A 20 -12.07 -26.25 -19.60
N LEU A 21 -10.98 -26.76 -19.05
CA LEU A 21 -10.59 -26.52 -17.66
C LEU A 21 -10.32 -25.03 -17.39
N CYS A 22 -9.78 -24.32 -18.36
CA CYS A 22 -9.53 -22.87 -18.31
C CYS A 22 -10.65 -22.05 -18.98
N TRP A 23 -11.91 -22.53 -18.98
CA TRP A 23 -13.02 -21.90 -19.71
C TRP A 23 -13.20 -20.41 -19.40
N GLN A 24 -13.00 -20.00 -18.14
CA GLN A 24 -13.06 -18.59 -17.72
C GLN A 24 -11.99 -17.74 -18.42
N THR A 25 -10.77 -18.27 -18.58
CA THR A 25 -9.69 -17.63 -19.34
C THR A 25 -10.05 -17.50 -20.82
N MET A 26 -10.64 -18.56 -21.40
CA MET A 26 -11.07 -18.54 -22.80
C MET A 26 -12.17 -17.51 -23.05
N LEU A 27 -13.23 -17.53 -22.25
CA LEU A 27 -14.33 -16.57 -22.39
C LEU A 27 -13.89 -15.14 -22.07
N GLY A 28 -13.16 -14.94 -20.96
CA GLY A 28 -12.65 -13.61 -20.57
C GLY A 28 -11.68 -13.04 -21.59
N GLY A 29 -10.79 -13.86 -22.15
CA GLY A 29 -9.82 -13.47 -23.15
C GLY A 29 -10.47 -13.08 -24.48
N LEU A 30 -11.40 -13.87 -24.97
CA LEU A 30 -12.14 -13.57 -26.21
C LEU A 30 -13.07 -12.37 -26.05
N ALA A 31 -13.77 -12.25 -24.90
CA ALA A 31 -14.58 -11.08 -24.59
C ALA A 31 -13.71 -9.80 -24.50
N GLY A 32 -12.50 -9.90 -23.96
CA GLY A 32 -11.54 -8.81 -23.89
C GLY A 32 -11.02 -8.34 -25.24
N LEU A 33 -10.98 -9.25 -26.22
CA LEU A 33 -10.62 -8.91 -27.60
C LEU A 33 -11.69 -8.09 -28.30
N ILE A 34 -12.98 -8.45 -28.08
CA ILE A 34 -14.14 -7.83 -28.71
C ILE A 34 -14.55 -6.56 -27.96
N ASN A 35 -14.61 -6.59 -26.64
CA ASN A 35 -15.10 -5.50 -25.81
C ASN A 35 -14.07 -5.05 -24.76
N MET A 36 -13.42 -3.92 -25.02
CA MET A 36 -12.33 -3.37 -24.19
C MET A 36 -12.75 -2.97 -22.76
N ARG A 37 -14.03 -2.77 -22.49
CA ARG A 37 -14.53 -2.29 -21.19
C ARG A 37 -14.95 -3.41 -20.25
N ARG A 38 -15.16 -4.61 -20.76
CA ARG A 38 -15.62 -5.78 -19.99
C ARG A 38 -14.70 -6.96 -20.25
N GLY A 39 -14.13 -7.56 -19.22
CA GLY A 39 -13.32 -8.77 -19.30
C GLY A 39 -11.98 -8.67 -18.57
N ASN A 40 -11.40 -9.80 -18.24
CA ASN A 40 -10.05 -9.90 -17.70
C ASN A 40 -9.06 -9.85 -18.88
N THR A 41 -8.32 -8.76 -18.97
CA THR A 41 -7.50 -8.42 -20.14
C THR A 41 -6.21 -9.23 -20.24
N ALA A 42 -5.71 -9.76 -19.11
CA ALA A 42 -4.54 -10.64 -19.08
C ALA A 42 -4.79 -12.00 -19.75
N ASP A 43 -6.06 -12.41 -19.88
CA ASP A 43 -6.47 -13.68 -20.50
C ASP A 43 -6.40 -13.67 -22.02
N THR A 44 -6.33 -12.49 -22.64
CA THR A 44 -6.50 -12.34 -24.10
C THR A 44 -5.39 -13.05 -24.90
N MET A 45 -4.12 -12.91 -24.50
CA MET A 45 -3.01 -13.55 -25.24
C MET A 45 -3.03 -15.09 -25.15
N PRO A 46 -3.15 -15.71 -23.96
CA PRO A 46 -3.27 -17.16 -23.85
C PRO A 46 -4.48 -17.72 -24.60
N ALA A 47 -5.63 -17.02 -24.54
CA ALA A 47 -6.84 -17.46 -25.24
C ALA A 47 -6.67 -17.42 -26.76
N MET A 48 -6.08 -16.36 -27.32
CA MET A 48 -5.78 -16.26 -28.76
C MET A 48 -4.81 -17.36 -29.23
N ALA A 49 -3.75 -17.61 -28.46
CA ALA A 49 -2.78 -18.66 -28.76
C ALA A 49 -3.46 -20.05 -28.77
N ALA A 50 -4.33 -20.31 -27.80
CA ALA A 50 -5.10 -21.57 -27.73
C ALA A 50 -6.05 -21.72 -28.92
N VAL A 51 -6.82 -20.68 -29.26
CA VAL A 51 -7.74 -20.71 -30.41
C VAL A 51 -6.99 -20.95 -31.71
N ALA A 52 -5.88 -20.25 -31.95
CA ALA A 52 -5.07 -20.43 -33.14
C ALA A 52 -4.47 -21.85 -33.25
N SER A 53 -4.04 -22.42 -32.12
CA SER A 53 -3.50 -23.78 -32.08
C SER A 53 -4.58 -24.85 -32.27
N ILE A 54 -5.79 -24.63 -31.76
CA ILE A 54 -6.96 -25.47 -32.05
C ILE A 54 -7.31 -25.41 -33.53
N LEU A 55 -7.34 -24.20 -34.11
CA LEU A 55 -7.60 -24.01 -35.52
C LEU A 55 -6.54 -24.71 -36.40
N GLN A 56 -5.26 -24.60 -36.04
CA GLN A 56 -4.17 -25.33 -36.71
C GLN A 56 -4.44 -26.84 -36.71
N CYS A 57 -4.78 -27.44 -35.60
CA CYS A 57 -5.07 -28.86 -35.48
C CYS A 57 -6.29 -29.28 -36.30
N ILE A 58 -7.38 -28.52 -36.28
CA ILE A 58 -8.59 -28.79 -37.05
C ILE A 58 -8.30 -28.77 -38.55
N MET A 59 -7.55 -27.79 -39.02
CA MET A 59 -7.18 -27.66 -40.43
C MET A 59 -6.29 -28.81 -40.88
N PHE A 60 -5.36 -29.27 -40.05
CA PHE A 60 -4.54 -30.45 -40.35
C PHE A 60 -5.31 -31.76 -40.29
N LEU A 61 -6.34 -31.87 -39.48
CA LEU A 61 -7.26 -33.02 -39.47
C LEU A 61 -8.15 -33.06 -40.72
N ALA A 62 -8.65 -31.88 -41.14
CA ALA A 62 -9.49 -31.77 -42.35
C ALA A 62 -8.69 -32.04 -43.63
N LYS A 63 -7.44 -31.60 -43.67
CA LYS A 63 -6.53 -31.80 -44.81
C LYS A 63 -5.17 -32.34 -44.35
N PRO A 64 -5.04 -33.67 -44.13
CA PRO A 64 -3.82 -34.29 -43.65
C PRO A 64 -2.61 -34.09 -44.56
N GLU A 65 -2.85 -33.80 -45.82
CA GLU A 65 -1.81 -33.49 -46.81
C GLU A 65 -1.01 -32.21 -46.48
N TRP A 66 -1.62 -31.31 -45.71
CA TRP A 66 -0.97 -30.08 -45.26
C TRP A 66 -0.03 -30.26 -44.07
N TYR A 67 -0.09 -31.42 -43.40
CA TYR A 67 0.74 -31.67 -42.22
C TYR A 67 1.88 -32.65 -42.51
N ASN A 68 3.11 -32.17 -42.41
CA ASN A 68 4.30 -33.01 -42.42
C ASN A 68 5.01 -32.91 -41.07
N PRO A 69 5.02 -33.97 -40.25
CA PRO A 69 5.61 -33.93 -38.91
C PRO A 69 7.13 -33.69 -38.90
N ALA A 70 7.83 -33.88 -40.02
CA ALA A 70 9.26 -33.62 -40.16
C ALA A 70 9.58 -32.11 -40.37
N THR A 71 8.61 -31.33 -40.87
CA THR A 71 8.82 -29.92 -41.24
C THR A 71 7.90 -28.94 -40.53
N LEU A 72 6.78 -29.39 -39.96
CA LEU A 72 5.79 -28.54 -39.33
C LEU A 72 5.58 -28.91 -37.88
N CYS A 73 5.73 -27.92 -36.97
CA CYS A 73 5.47 -28.06 -35.56
C CYS A 73 4.01 -27.80 -35.20
N LEU A 74 3.48 -28.58 -34.25
CA LEU A 74 2.17 -28.35 -33.64
C LEU A 74 2.31 -27.42 -32.43
N MET A 75 1.57 -26.32 -32.40
CA MET A 75 1.65 -25.33 -31.32
C MET A 75 0.71 -25.65 -30.12
N THR A 76 0.17 -26.88 -30.07
CA THR A 76 -0.74 -27.32 -28.98
C THR A 76 -0.07 -27.35 -27.62
N GLY A 77 1.18 -27.86 -27.52
CA GLY A 77 1.96 -27.89 -26.28
C GLY A 77 2.24 -26.49 -25.70
N PRO A 78 2.84 -25.60 -26.49
CA PRO A 78 3.03 -24.20 -26.08
C PRO A 78 1.74 -23.50 -25.67
N ALA A 79 0.64 -23.67 -26.39
CA ALA A 79 -0.65 -23.09 -26.03
C ALA A 79 -1.20 -23.63 -24.70
N ALA A 80 -1.07 -24.93 -24.44
CA ALA A 80 -1.45 -25.53 -23.15
C ALA A 80 -0.58 -24.99 -21.99
N LEU A 81 0.72 -24.81 -22.21
CA LEU A 81 1.62 -24.20 -21.22
C LEU A 81 1.24 -22.75 -20.92
N LEU A 82 0.85 -21.96 -21.91
CA LEU A 82 0.36 -20.58 -21.72
C LEU A 82 -0.92 -20.56 -20.87
N LEU A 83 -1.85 -21.46 -21.11
CA LEU A 83 -3.07 -21.60 -20.28
C LEU A 83 -2.73 -22.01 -18.85
N CYS A 84 -1.79 -22.93 -18.67
CA CYS A 84 -1.32 -23.38 -17.35
C CYS A 84 -0.65 -22.23 -16.58
N GLY A 85 0.25 -21.47 -17.21
CA GLY A 85 0.90 -20.30 -16.61
C GLY A 85 -0.10 -19.22 -16.19
N ASN A 86 -1.12 -18.98 -17.02
CA ASN A 86 -2.20 -18.06 -16.70
C ASN A 86 -3.05 -18.54 -15.50
N ALA A 87 -3.40 -19.83 -15.46
CA ALA A 87 -4.14 -20.44 -14.35
C ALA A 87 -3.35 -20.37 -13.03
N ALA A 88 -2.03 -20.62 -13.07
CA ALA A 88 -1.16 -20.50 -11.90
C ALA A 88 -1.15 -19.07 -11.36
N GLY A 89 -1.07 -18.05 -12.22
CA GLY A 89 -1.16 -16.65 -11.81
C GLY A 89 -2.47 -16.29 -11.13
N LYS A 90 -3.60 -16.76 -11.69
CA LYS A 90 -4.94 -16.58 -11.08
C LYS A 90 -5.07 -17.28 -9.73
N ALA A 91 -4.48 -18.46 -9.58
CA ALA A 91 -4.47 -19.18 -8.31
C ALA A 91 -3.72 -18.37 -7.23
N ILE A 92 -2.58 -17.77 -7.56
CA ILE A 92 -1.84 -16.89 -6.62
C ILE A 92 -2.68 -15.67 -6.23
N ASP A 93 -3.36 -15.04 -7.18
CA ASP A 93 -4.27 -13.92 -6.88
C ASP A 93 -5.40 -14.33 -5.93
N ALA A 94 -6.07 -15.44 -6.21
CA ALA A 94 -7.14 -15.96 -5.37
C ALA A 94 -6.65 -16.29 -3.95
N HIS A 95 -5.48 -16.92 -3.83
CA HIS A 95 -4.86 -17.16 -2.52
C HIS A 95 -4.51 -15.86 -1.78
N THR A 96 -3.99 -14.86 -2.49
CA THR A 96 -3.66 -13.56 -1.90
C THR A 96 -4.91 -12.85 -1.37
N ILE A 97 -5.99 -12.85 -2.16
CA ILE A 97 -7.28 -12.25 -1.73
C ILE A 97 -7.84 -12.99 -0.53
N ARG A 98 -7.79 -14.33 -0.53
CA ARG A 98 -8.27 -15.15 0.59
C ARG A 98 -7.49 -14.89 1.87
N ASP A 99 -6.16 -14.86 1.80
CA ASP A 99 -5.30 -14.62 2.94
C ASP A 99 -5.54 -13.20 3.52
N ASN A 100 -5.66 -12.19 2.65
CA ASN A 100 -6.01 -10.83 3.06
C ASN A 100 -7.39 -10.76 3.71
N PHE A 101 -8.39 -11.45 3.14
CA PHE A 101 -9.74 -11.49 3.70
C PHE A 101 -9.76 -12.11 5.10
N THR A 102 -8.98 -13.16 5.31
CA THR A 102 -8.86 -13.81 6.63
C THR A 102 -8.32 -12.83 7.69
N LEU A 103 -7.33 -12.01 7.32
CA LEU A 103 -6.77 -10.99 8.22
C LEU A 103 -7.78 -9.87 8.51
N VAL A 104 -8.49 -9.38 7.48
CA VAL A 104 -9.48 -8.31 7.64
C VAL A 104 -10.68 -8.76 8.47
N SER A 105 -11.05 -10.05 8.40
CA SER A 105 -12.18 -10.62 9.14
C SER A 105 -11.84 -11.12 10.55
N ALA A 106 -10.60 -10.98 11.01
CA ALA A 106 -10.14 -11.52 12.30
C ALA A 106 -10.77 -10.88 13.55
N GLY A 107 -11.58 -9.82 13.39
CA GLY A 107 -12.39 -9.24 14.48
C GLY A 107 -11.61 -8.54 15.60
N MET A 108 -10.32 -8.21 15.36
CA MET A 108 -9.49 -7.43 16.29
C MET A 108 -9.75 -5.93 16.09
N ASP A 109 -9.42 -5.13 17.09
CA ASP A 109 -9.44 -3.68 16.94
C ASP A 109 -8.31 -3.25 15.99
N HIS A 110 -8.69 -2.56 14.93
CA HIS A 110 -7.81 -2.12 13.87
C HIS A 110 -7.95 -0.63 13.64
N ALA A 111 -7.09 -0.08 12.82
CA ALA A 111 -7.28 1.22 12.22
C ALA A 111 -7.31 1.08 10.70
N VAL A 112 -8.07 1.95 10.06
CA VAL A 112 -8.16 2.02 8.61
C VAL A 112 -7.57 3.33 8.13
N ALA A 113 -6.58 3.23 7.26
CA ALA A 113 -5.99 4.37 6.58
C ALA A 113 -6.78 4.69 5.32
N TYR A 114 -7.14 5.94 5.13
CA TYR A 114 -7.86 6.40 3.96
C TYR A 114 -7.44 7.82 3.55
N ARG A 115 -7.60 8.11 2.28
CA ARG A 115 -7.30 9.43 1.74
C ARG A 115 -8.38 10.43 2.16
N LEU A 116 -7.97 11.55 2.76
CA LEU A 116 -8.86 12.66 3.10
C LEU A 116 -9.43 13.30 1.83
N LYS A 117 -10.76 13.31 1.68
CA LYS A 117 -11.45 13.78 0.47
C LYS A 117 -12.07 15.16 0.64
N ASP A 118 -12.39 15.56 1.86
CA ASP A 118 -13.01 16.86 2.15
C ASP A 118 -12.05 17.99 1.86
N ALA A 119 -12.36 18.81 0.86
CA ALA A 119 -11.50 19.90 0.42
C ALA A 119 -11.41 21.04 1.45
N GLY A 120 -12.42 21.22 2.28
CA GLY A 120 -12.43 22.22 3.35
C GLY A 120 -11.47 21.83 4.46
N VAL A 121 -11.64 20.62 4.98
CA VAL A 121 -10.75 20.05 6.01
C VAL A 121 -9.32 19.98 5.49
N LEU A 122 -9.12 19.48 4.25
CA LEU A 122 -7.79 19.37 3.64
C LEU A 122 -7.06 20.71 3.61
N ARG A 123 -7.70 21.79 3.16
CA ARG A 123 -7.09 23.14 3.13
C ARG A 123 -6.73 23.63 4.52
N THR A 124 -7.61 23.39 5.50
CA THR A 124 -7.41 23.82 6.88
C THR A 124 -6.21 23.12 7.49
N VAL A 125 -6.13 21.78 7.42
CA VAL A 125 -5.08 21.01 8.09
C VAL A 125 -3.72 21.09 7.38
N THR A 126 -3.67 21.42 6.09
CA THR A 126 -2.42 21.51 5.32
C THR A 126 -1.88 22.93 5.17
N ALA A 127 -2.61 23.93 5.65
CA ALA A 127 -2.15 25.33 5.59
C ALA A 127 -0.80 25.48 6.31
N GLY A 128 0.22 25.99 5.63
CA GLY A 128 1.58 26.16 6.16
C GLY A 128 2.56 25.02 5.88
N LEU A 129 2.13 23.88 5.32
CA LEU A 129 3.04 22.86 4.79
C LEU A 129 3.65 23.32 3.46
N ALA A 130 4.89 22.90 3.20
CA ALA A 130 5.61 23.20 1.96
C ALA A 130 5.07 22.45 0.73
N GLU A 131 4.03 21.61 0.88
CA GLU A 131 3.47 20.78 -0.17
C GLU A 131 2.45 21.51 -1.05
N PRO A 132 2.72 21.72 -2.35
CA PRO A 132 1.82 22.47 -3.23
C PRO A 132 0.52 21.74 -3.57
N ARG A 133 0.51 20.41 -3.50
CA ARG A 133 -0.66 19.54 -3.78
C ARG A 133 -0.76 18.45 -2.73
N PRO A 134 -1.21 18.79 -1.52
CA PRO A 134 -1.25 17.83 -0.43
C PRO A 134 -2.25 16.72 -0.71
N ASN A 135 -1.81 15.48 -0.54
CA ASN A 135 -2.59 14.26 -0.59
C ASN A 135 -2.46 13.56 0.74
N VAL A 136 -3.37 13.87 1.66
CA VAL A 136 -3.29 13.47 3.06
C VAL A 136 -3.89 12.09 3.25
N LEU A 137 -3.14 11.20 3.89
CA LEU A 137 -3.59 9.93 4.41
C LEU A 137 -3.86 10.07 5.91
N VAL A 138 -5.06 9.74 6.34
CA VAL A 138 -5.47 9.77 7.73
C VAL A 138 -5.75 8.36 8.25
N SER A 139 -5.50 8.13 9.51
CA SER A 139 -5.78 6.87 10.20
C SER A 139 -7.01 7.03 11.09
N ARG A 140 -7.93 6.05 11.04
CA ARG A 140 -9.14 6.01 11.83
C ARG A 140 -9.27 4.66 12.53
N PRO A 141 -9.43 4.61 13.85
CA PRO A 141 -9.73 3.37 14.57
C PRO A 141 -11.11 2.83 14.15
N THR A 142 -11.18 1.54 13.85
CA THR A 142 -12.42 0.88 13.41
C THR A 142 -12.38 -0.60 13.73
N ARG A 143 -13.54 -1.23 13.79
CA ARG A 143 -13.65 -2.68 13.99
C ARG A 143 -13.73 -3.43 12.66
N LEU A 144 -14.30 -2.82 11.62
CA LEU A 144 -14.50 -3.48 10.32
C LEU A 144 -14.18 -2.54 9.16
N MET A 145 -13.37 -3.04 8.22
CA MET A 145 -13.09 -2.35 6.96
C MET A 145 -14.14 -2.70 5.91
N LYS A 146 -14.87 -1.70 5.42
CA LYS A 146 -15.80 -1.83 4.27
C LYS A 146 -15.08 -1.73 2.94
N GLY A 147 -15.68 -2.34 1.91
CA GLY A 147 -15.23 -2.20 0.53
C GLY A 147 -14.02 -3.06 0.15
N PHE A 148 -13.58 -3.97 1.03
CA PHE A 148 -12.42 -4.84 0.78
C PHE A 148 -12.56 -5.64 -0.53
N LEU A 149 -13.69 -6.33 -0.77
CA LEU A 149 -13.89 -7.15 -1.98
C LEU A 149 -13.89 -6.30 -3.25
N ALA A 150 -14.54 -5.14 -3.23
CA ALA A 150 -14.53 -4.22 -4.37
C ALA A 150 -13.12 -3.66 -4.66
N GLY A 151 -12.29 -3.46 -3.63
CA GLY A 151 -10.87 -3.11 -3.76
C GLY A 151 -10.05 -4.23 -4.37
N SER A 152 -10.26 -5.47 -3.92
CA SER A 152 -9.49 -6.64 -4.34
C SER A 152 -9.69 -7.00 -5.82
N GLU A 153 -10.84 -6.69 -6.42
CA GLU A 153 -11.13 -6.90 -7.84
C GLU A 153 -10.52 -5.84 -8.77
N SER A 154 -9.77 -4.89 -8.22
CA SER A 154 -9.21 -3.80 -9.01
C SER A 154 -8.10 -4.28 -9.97
N ARG A 155 -8.16 -3.79 -11.23
CA ARG A 155 -7.23 -4.19 -12.30
C ARG A 155 -5.84 -3.62 -12.12
N ARG A 156 -4.83 -4.39 -12.54
CA ARG A 156 -3.43 -3.98 -12.63
C ARG A 156 -3.18 -3.07 -13.82
N THR A 157 -2.10 -2.32 -13.78
CA THR A 157 -1.62 -1.55 -14.95
C THR A 157 -1.07 -2.50 -16.00
N SER A 158 -0.37 -3.56 -15.58
CA SER A 158 0.15 -4.62 -16.45
C SER A 158 -0.95 -5.30 -17.29
N ASP A 159 -2.15 -5.51 -16.74
CA ASP A 159 -3.27 -6.11 -17.47
C ASP A 159 -3.72 -5.22 -18.65
N LYS A 160 -3.72 -3.89 -18.47
CA LYS A 160 -4.06 -2.94 -19.54
C LYS A 160 -3.01 -2.96 -20.65
N ASN A 161 -1.74 -3.00 -20.27
CA ASN A 161 -0.63 -3.07 -21.23
C ASN A 161 -0.70 -4.39 -22.03
N GLN A 162 -0.92 -5.51 -21.36
CA GLN A 162 -1.08 -6.80 -22.03
C GLN A 162 -2.23 -6.80 -23.05
N GLN A 163 -3.34 -6.13 -22.75
CA GLN A 163 -4.45 -6.00 -23.70
C GLN A 163 -4.07 -5.20 -24.95
N GLN A 164 -3.30 -4.13 -24.82
CA GLN A 164 -2.83 -3.36 -25.98
C GLN A 164 -1.90 -4.19 -26.83
N PHE A 165 -0.94 -4.88 -26.23
CA PHE A 165 -0.01 -5.76 -26.91
C PHE A 165 -0.69 -6.99 -27.54
N ALA A 166 -1.77 -7.48 -26.97
CA ALA A 166 -2.54 -8.58 -27.55
C ALA A 166 -3.05 -8.27 -28.96
N ARG A 167 -3.43 -7.01 -29.22
CA ARG A 167 -3.88 -6.59 -30.57
C ARG A 167 -2.72 -6.49 -31.55
N ILE A 168 -1.59 -5.96 -31.11
CA ILE A 168 -0.38 -5.90 -31.93
C ILE A 168 0.01 -7.33 -32.28
N LEU A 169 0.01 -8.23 -31.32
CA LEU A 169 0.34 -9.64 -31.51
C LEU A 169 -0.63 -10.32 -32.48
N LEU A 170 -1.93 -10.06 -32.37
CA LEU A 170 -2.93 -10.59 -33.31
C LEU A 170 -2.69 -10.04 -34.72
N GLY A 171 -2.43 -8.74 -34.84
CA GLY A 171 -2.10 -8.11 -36.13
C GLY A 171 -0.87 -8.72 -36.78
N CYS A 172 0.20 -8.95 -36.01
CA CYS A 172 1.39 -9.65 -36.47
C CYS A 172 1.08 -11.10 -36.90
N GLY A 173 0.28 -11.82 -36.12
CA GLY A 173 -0.14 -13.20 -36.46
C GLY A 173 -0.92 -13.28 -37.78
N VAL A 174 -1.90 -12.38 -37.96
CA VAL A 174 -2.68 -12.29 -39.20
C VAL A 174 -1.79 -11.88 -40.40
N ALA A 175 -0.90 -10.91 -40.21
CA ALA A 175 0.04 -10.51 -41.26
C ALA A 175 0.98 -11.65 -41.68
N ALA A 176 1.52 -12.39 -40.71
CA ALA A 176 2.34 -13.58 -40.99
C ALA A 176 1.56 -14.67 -41.71
N PHE A 177 0.31 -14.92 -41.32
CA PHE A 177 -0.59 -15.85 -41.99
C PHE A 177 -0.82 -15.45 -43.45
N LEU A 178 -1.23 -14.22 -43.70
CA LEU A 178 -1.52 -13.72 -45.05
C LEU A 178 -0.27 -13.72 -45.93
N PHE A 179 0.87 -13.26 -45.42
CA PHE A 179 2.12 -13.27 -46.13
C PHE A 179 2.53 -14.69 -46.55
N THR A 180 2.48 -15.64 -45.60
CA THR A 180 2.85 -17.04 -45.86
C THR A 180 1.90 -17.69 -46.87
N LEU A 181 0.59 -17.42 -46.73
CA LEU A 181 -0.44 -17.95 -47.64
C LEU A 181 -0.28 -17.40 -49.06
N LEU A 182 -0.05 -16.11 -49.22
CA LEU A 182 0.03 -15.45 -50.55
C LEU A 182 1.38 -15.67 -51.22
N TYR A 183 2.49 -15.60 -50.48
CA TYR A 183 3.82 -15.68 -51.03
C TYR A 183 4.31 -17.12 -51.24
N ARG A 184 4.12 -17.99 -50.22
CA ARG A 184 4.55 -19.39 -50.26
C ARG A 184 3.50 -20.34 -50.85
N LYS A 185 2.26 -19.89 -50.92
CA LYS A 185 1.10 -20.68 -51.43
C LYS A 185 0.90 -22.01 -50.68
N ASP A 186 1.38 -22.10 -49.44
CA ASP A 186 1.26 -23.27 -48.57
C ASP A 186 0.41 -22.94 -47.35
N ALA A 187 -0.78 -23.51 -47.30
CA ALA A 187 -1.72 -23.29 -46.21
C ALA A 187 -1.26 -23.94 -44.90
N GLY A 188 -0.52 -25.05 -44.94
CA GLY A 188 0.01 -25.72 -43.75
C GLY A 188 0.99 -24.84 -42.99
N THR A 189 1.97 -24.25 -43.72
CA THR A 189 2.91 -23.30 -43.14
C THR A 189 2.23 -22.01 -42.68
N ALA A 190 1.14 -21.56 -43.35
CA ALA A 190 0.41 -20.36 -42.97
C ALA A 190 -0.30 -20.53 -41.60
N PHE A 191 -1.02 -21.64 -41.36
CA PHE A 191 -1.64 -21.89 -40.04
C PHE A 191 -0.60 -22.09 -38.95
N THR A 192 0.53 -22.72 -39.27
CA THR A 192 1.67 -22.84 -38.34
C THR A 192 2.29 -21.49 -38.02
N ALA A 193 2.41 -20.57 -38.97
CA ALA A 193 2.90 -19.23 -38.77
C ALA A 193 1.96 -18.44 -37.85
N LEU A 194 0.63 -18.50 -38.06
CA LEU A 194 -0.35 -17.86 -37.18
C LEU A 194 -0.22 -18.35 -35.75
N ALA A 195 -0.31 -19.66 -35.53
CA ALA A 195 -0.24 -20.25 -34.18
C ALA A 195 1.14 -20.00 -33.56
N GLY A 196 2.20 -20.10 -34.31
CA GLY A 196 3.58 -19.86 -33.85
C GLY A 196 3.84 -18.42 -33.41
N VAL A 197 3.37 -17.43 -34.16
CA VAL A 197 3.48 -16.02 -33.77
C VAL A 197 2.73 -15.74 -32.47
N LEU A 198 1.50 -16.26 -32.35
CA LEU A 198 0.70 -16.06 -31.16
C LEU A 198 1.26 -16.80 -29.93
N CYS A 199 1.80 -18.01 -30.09
CA CYS A 199 2.42 -18.75 -29.01
C CYS A 199 3.80 -18.19 -28.59
N LEU A 200 4.61 -17.71 -29.54
CA LEU A 200 5.91 -17.12 -29.24
C LEU A 200 5.76 -15.74 -28.62
N GLY A 201 4.81 -14.94 -29.08
CA GLY A 201 4.59 -13.57 -28.62
C GLY A 201 3.82 -13.47 -27.29
N ALA A 202 3.03 -14.47 -26.92
CA ALA A 202 2.34 -14.47 -25.64
C ALA A 202 3.31 -14.87 -24.51
N PRO A 203 3.44 -14.07 -23.44
CA PRO A 203 4.35 -14.40 -22.33
C PRO A 203 3.83 -15.58 -21.52
N LEU A 204 4.64 -16.62 -21.36
CA LEU A 204 4.28 -17.89 -20.68
C LEU A 204 3.78 -17.67 -19.26
N ALA A 205 4.42 -16.81 -18.51
CA ALA A 205 4.14 -16.57 -17.10
C ALA A 205 3.62 -15.14 -16.84
N GLY A 206 3.01 -14.49 -17.82
CA GLY A 206 2.62 -13.09 -17.73
C GLY A 206 1.72 -12.78 -16.55
N THR A 207 0.65 -13.56 -16.32
CA THR A 207 -0.26 -13.40 -15.19
C THR A 207 0.41 -13.77 -13.86
N LEU A 208 1.23 -14.83 -13.87
CA LEU A 208 1.99 -15.27 -12.69
C LEU A 208 2.94 -14.15 -12.20
N ILE A 209 3.73 -13.60 -13.12
CA ILE A 209 4.69 -12.52 -12.82
C ILE A 209 3.95 -11.27 -12.33
N SER A 210 2.83 -10.92 -12.96
CA SER A 210 2.02 -9.77 -12.56
C SER A 210 1.33 -9.96 -11.20
N ALA A 211 1.11 -11.20 -10.74
CA ALA A 211 0.55 -11.51 -9.42
C ALA A 211 1.58 -11.42 -8.29
N MET A 212 2.86 -11.64 -8.59
CA MET A 212 3.92 -11.75 -7.56
C MET A 212 4.12 -10.49 -6.72
N PRO A 213 4.17 -9.26 -7.25
CA PRO A 213 4.35 -8.07 -6.43
C PRO A 213 3.30 -7.94 -5.33
N MET A 214 2.02 -8.20 -5.66
CA MET A 214 0.93 -8.18 -4.69
C MET A 214 1.08 -9.28 -3.63
N ARG A 215 1.48 -10.49 -4.05
CA ARG A 215 1.70 -11.63 -3.13
C ARG A 215 2.85 -11.38 -2.16
N LEU A 216 3.95 -10.83 -2.65
CA LEU A 216 5.13 -10.52 -1.81
C LEU A 216 4.84 -9.36 -0.86
N MET A 217 4.22 -8.30 -1.36
CA MET A 217 3.75 -7.20 -0.53
C MET A 217 2.82 -7.68 0.58
N GLN A 218 1.83 -8.52 0.24
CA GLN A 218 0.88 -9.05 1.22
C GLN A 218 1.60 -9.82 2.34
N ARG A 219 2.59 -10.64 2.01
CA ARG A 219 3.39 -11.37 3.01
C ARG A 219 4.17 -10.43 3.93
N SER A 220 4.80 -9.41 3.37
CA SER A 220 5.56 -8.43 4.13
C SER A 220 4.64 -7.56 4.98
N ALA A 221 3.56 -7.04 4.40
CA ALA A 221 2.58 -6.22 5.09
C ALA A 221 1.88 -6.98 6.23
N ALA A 222 1.55 -8.26 6.04
CA ALA A 222 0.93 -9.10 7.07
C ALA A 222 1.83 -9.30 8.29
N GLN A 223 3.16 -9.33 8.13
CA GLN A 223 4.10 -9.45 9.26
C GLN A 223 4.07 -8.25 10.18
N ILE A 224 3.79 -7.07 9.64
CA ILE A 224 3.68 -5.81 10.39
C ILE A 224 2.21 -5.46 10.71
N GLY A 225 1.28 -6.36 10.39
CA GLY A 225 -0.14 -6.20 10.66
C GLY A 225 -0.84 -5.19 9.77
N ALA A 226 -0.40 -5.04 8.52
CA ALA A 226 -1.05 -4.20 7.52
C ALA A 226 -1.66 -5.06 6.39
N VAL A 227 -2.80 -4.62 5.84
CA VAL A 227 -3.48 -5.28 4.72
C VAL A 227 -3.96 -4.21 3.72
N ILE A 228 -3.62 -4.40 2.45
CA ILE A 228 -4.06 -3.52 1.36
C ILE A 228 -4.97 -4.33 0.44
N PRO A 229 -6.23 -3.88 0.19
CA PRO A 229 -7.21 -4.66 -0.56
C PRO A 229 -6.77 -4.99 -1.99
N GLY A 230 -6.30 -4.00 -2.73
CA GLY A 230 -5.97 -4.23 -4.12
C GLY A 230 -5.22 -3.12 -4.84
N TRP A 231 -5.05 -3.26 -6.14
CA TRP A 231 -4.22 -2.39 -6.97
C TRP A 231 -4.71 -0.94 -7.07
N LYS A 232 -6.01 -0.72 -6.93
CA LYS A 232 -6.57 0.64 -6.86
C LYS A 232 -6.02 1.37 -5.63
N ASP A 233 -5.96 0.66 -4.51
CA ASP A 233 -5.52 1.20 -3.23
C ASP A 233 -4.00 1.38 -3.19
N ILE A 234 -3.23 0.42 -3.72
CA ILE A 234 -1.77 0.54 -3.91
C ILE A 234 -1.44 1.81 -4.71
N ARG A 235 -2.09 2.06 -5.83
CA ARG A 235 -1.86 3.27 -6.64
C ARG A 235 -2.27 4.56 -5.94
N LEU A 236 -3.26 4.49 -5.07
CA LEU A 236 -3.70 5.64 -4.28
C LEU A 236 -2.69 5.95 -3.18
N LEU A 237 -2.23 4.91 -2.46
CA LEU A 237 -1.21 5.01 -1.42
C LEU A 237 0.13 5.52 -1.98
N GLY A 238 0.55 5.07 -3.14
CA GLY A 238 1.76 5.54 -3.81
C GLY A 238 1.73 7.01 -4.28
N ARG A 239 0.60 7.71 -4.12
CA ARG A 239 0.46 9.15 -4.41
C ARG A 239 0.33 10.00 -3.16
N VAL A 240 0.34 9.37 -2.00
CA VAL A 240 0.30 10.07 -0.71
C VAL A 240 1.62 10.80 -0.53
N ASN A 241 1.55 12.05 -0.07
CA ASN A 241 2.71 12.88 0.25
C ASN A 241 2.62 13.51 1.65
N VAL A 242 1.48 13.34 2.33
CA VAL A 242 1.28 13.84 3.69
C VAL A 242 0.61 12.78 4.53
N LEU A 243 1.15 12.50 5.72
CA LEU A 243 0.60 11.55 6.69
C LEU A 243 0.08 12.30 7.92
N GLN A 244 -1.12 11.94 8.38
CA GLN A 244 -1.60 12.34 9.69
C GLN A 244 -1.12 11.31 10.72
N VAL A 245 -0.52 11.78 11.80
CA VAL A 245 -0.02 10.99 12.92
C VAL A 245 -0.43 11.66 14.24
N THR A 246 -0.43 10.91 15.33
CA THR A 246 -0.66 11.46 16.67
C THR A 246 0.66 11.72 17.39
N ALA A 247 0.66 12.58 18.39
CA ALA A 247 1.85 12.78 19.22
C ALA A 247 2.26 11.51 19.97
N GLN A 248 1.32 10.61 20.26
CA GLN A 248 1.60 9.32 20.89
C GLN A 248 2.35 8.36 19.95
N ASP A 249 2.14 8.49 18.62
CA ASP A 249 2.90 7.76 17.62
C ASP A 249 4.36 8.21 17.57
N LEU A 250 4.59 9.51 17.82
CA LEU A 250 5.93 10.10 17.82
C LEU A 250 6.66 9.92 19.15
N PHE A 251 5.93 10.04 20.27
CA PHE A 251 6.46 9.85 21.62
C PHE A 251 5.72 8.72 22.33
N PRO A 252 6.05 7.45 22.00
CA PRO A 252 5.49 6.29 22.70
C PRO A 252 5.84 6.31 24.19
N LYS A 253 5.17 5.44 24.97
CA LYS A 253 5.38 5.32 26.40
C LYS A 253 6.86 5.19 26.76
N GLY A 254 7.31 6.01 27.71
CA GLY A 254 8.72 6.05 28.16
C GLY A 254 9.58 7.10 27.49
N CYS A 255 9.17 7.70 26.36
CA CYS A 255 9.95 8.73 25.67
C CYS A 255 9.85 10.09 26.35
N ILE A 256 8.80 10.34 27.08
CA ILE A 256 8.70 11.55 27.89
C ILE A 256 8.97 11.16 29.35
N THR A 257 9.91 11.83 29.98
CA THR A 257 10.35 11.51 31.33
C THR A 257 10.25 12.73 32.23
N LEU A 258 9.76 12.53 33.46
CA LEU A 258 9.80 13.54 34.48
C LEU A 258 11.21 13.63 35.07
N ARG A 259 11.80 14.80 35.04
CA ARG A 259 13.18 15.06 35.54
C ARG A 259 13.18 15.72 36.92
N GLY A 260 12.08 16.35 37.29
CA GLY A 260 11.97 16.96 38.59
C GLY A 260 10.60 17.58 38.86
N ILE A 261 10.24 17.63 40.12
CA ILE A 261 9.04 18.30 40.65
C ILE A 261 9.51 19.37 41.64
N LYS A 262 9.02 20.58 41.49
CA LYS A 262 9.32 21.69 42.39
C LYS A 262 8.00 22.30 42.90
N PRO A 263 7.43 21.77 43.95
CA PRO A 263 6.26 22.37 44.59
C PRO A 263 6.67 23.67 45.28
N VAL A 264 5.74 24.60 45.39
CA VAL A 264 5.96 25.84 46.17
C VAL A 264 6.10 25.53 47.66
N ARG A 265 5.29 24.57 48.14
CA ARG A 265 5.39 24.01 49.49
C ARG A 265 5.68 22.52 49.37
N LYS A 266 6.64 22.01 50.15
CA LYS A 266 7.04 20.60 50.07
C LYS A 266 5.91 19.63 50.43
N GLU A 267 4.98 20.05 51.28
CA GLU A 267 3.83 19.29 51.75
C GLU A 267 2.78 19.03 50.65
N ASP A 268 2.76 19.86 49.62
CA ASP A 268 1.76 19.84 48.55
C ASP A 268 2.15 18.92 47.35
N ILE A 269 3.24 18.15 47.45
CA ILE A 269 3.77 17.37 46.30
C ILE A 269 2.80 16.29 45.82
N GLU A 270 2.16 15.59 46.77
CA GLU A 270 1.18 14.53 46.45
C GLU A 270 -0.06 15.13 45.78
N LEU A 271 -0.55 16.25 46.32
CA LEU A 271 -1.71 16.94 45.79
C LEU A 271 -1.42 17.51 44.39
N ALA A 272 -0.20 18.02 44.16
CA ALA A 272 0.24 18.50 42.85
C ALA A 272 0.23 17.38 41.82
N ILE A 273 0.69 16.17 42.17
CA ILE A 273 0.65 14.99 41.29
C ILE A 273 -0.81 14.59 41.02
N ILE A 274 -1.65 14.50 42.03
CA ILE A 274 -3.06 14.10 41.88
C ILE A 274 -3.81 15.09 40.98
N TYR A 275 -3.66 16.39 41.22
CA TYR A 275 -4.33 17.43 40.41
C TYR A 275 -3.85 17.40 38.96
N SER A 276 -2.54 17.28 38.74
CA SER A 276 -1.98 17.18 37.38
C SER A 276 -2.46 15.91 36.67
N ALA A 277 -2.43 14.77 37.33
CA ALA A 277 -2.94 13.50 36.79
C ALA A 277 -4.45 13.58 36.49
N SER A 278 -5.24 14.22 37.37
CA SER A 278 -6.68 14.39 37.17
C SER A 278 -6.97 15.28 35.95
N MET A 279 -6.26 16.41 35.78
CA MET A 279 -6.42 17.33 34.65
C MET A 279 -6.07 16.69 33.31
N LEU A 280 -5.10 15.77 33.28
CA LEU A 280 -4.61 15.14 32.05
C LEU A 280 -5.26 13.77 31.78
N ALA A 281 -6.04 13.21 32.69
CA ALA A 281 -6.58 11.86 32.59
C ALA A 281 -7.42 11.59 31.33
N ASP A 282 -8.20 12.57 30.90
CA ASP A 282 -9.14 12.45 29.78
C ASP A 282 -8.72 13.28 28.55
N VAL A 283 -7.47 13.79 28.55
CA VAL A 283 -6.93 14.55 27.43
C VAL A 283 -6.08 13.66 26.54
N ASN A 284 -6.08 13.94 25.23
CA ASN A 284 -5.25 13.23 24.24
C ASN A 284 -3.82 13.82 24.20
N THR A 285 -3.05 13.58 25.26
CA THR A 285 -1.66 14.06 25.38
C THR A 285 -0.74 12.93 25.80
N PRO A 286 0.50 12.85 25.27
CA PRO A 286 1.49 11.90 25.75
C PRO A 286 1.92 12.13 27.21
N LEU A 287 1.70 13.32 27.75
CA LEU A 287 1.95 13.64 29.17
C LEU A 287 1.09 12.84 30.14
N LYS A 288 -0.08 12.40 29.71
CA LYS A 288 -1.02 11.58 30.48
C LYS A 288 -0.35 10.39 31.14
N ASP A 289 0.43 9.63 30.36
CA ASP A 289 1.05 8.39 30.84
C ASP A 289 2.03 8.64 31.99
N ILE A 290 2.74 9.77 31.98
CA ILE A 290 3.68 10.13 33.05
C ILE A 290 2.94 10.45 34.35
N PHE A 291 1.93 11.31 34.28
CA PHE A 291 1.21 11.76 35.47
C PHE A 291 0.34 10.65 36.04
N LEU A 292 -0.29 9.80 35.21
CA LEU A 292 -0.99 8.62 35.68
C LEU A 292 -0.03 7.58 36.27
N GLY A 293 1.12 7.35 35.66
CA GLY A 293 2.14 6.45 36.19
C GLY A 293 2.62 6.85 37.60
N MET A 294 2.69 8.16 37.91
CA MET A 294 3.03 8.64 39.26
C MET A 294 1.96 8.31 40.30
N THR A 295 0.69 8.17 39.92
CA THR A 295 -0.38 7.71 40.80
C THR A 295 -0.51 6.18 40.85
N GLY A 296 0.46 5.44 40.23
CA GLY A 296 0.40 3.99 40.11
C GLY A 296 -0.74 3.49 39.22
N ASP A 297 -1.17 4.29 38.26
CA ASP A 297 -2.33 4.05 37.38
C ASP A 297 -3.66 3.87 38.14
N ASN A 298 -3.69 4.29 39.42
CA ASN A 298 -4.87 4.17 40.27
C ASN A 298 -5.86 5.31 40.01
N ARG A 299 -6.82 5.08 39.15
CA ARG A 299 -7.86 6.05 38.81
C ARG A 299 -8.76 6.45 40.00
N LYS A 300 -8.78 5.67 41.09
CA LYS A 300 -9.55 6.01 42.28
C LYS A 300 -8.96 7.18 43.07
N LEU A 301 -7.70 7.49 42.88
CA LEU A 301 -7.03 8.65 43.47
C LEU A 301 -7.30 9.95 42.74
N LEU A 302 -7.81 9.87 41.49
CA LEU A 302 -8.07 11.03 40.68
C LEU A 302 -9.31 11.79 41.15
N CYS A 303 -9.21 13.11 41.17
CA CYS A 303 -10.33 13.99 41.44
C CYS A 303 -11.19 14.16 40.19
N LYS A 304 -12.49 14.38 40.39
CA LYS A 304 -13.38 14.76 39.28
C LYS A 304 -13.05 16.16 38.82
N VAL A 305 -12.74 16.30 37.51
CA VAL A 305 -12.53 17.59 36.87
C VAL A 305 -13.82 18.07 36.23
N GLU A 306 -14.21 19.31 36.53
CA GLU A 306 -15.37 19.95 35.96
C GLU A 306 -14.96 21.07 35.05
N ASN A 307 -15.71 21.26 33.93
CA ASN A 307 -15.49 22.32 32.93
C ASN A 307 -14.04 22.39 32.45
N LEU A 308 -13.48 21.23 32.04
CA LEU A 308 -12.15 21.18 31.46
C LEU A 308 -12.15 21.90 30.10
N GLU A 309 -11.34 22.93 29.98
CA GLU A 309 -11.15 23.72 28.78
C GLU A 309 -9.70 23.61 28.30
N THR A 310 -9.53 23.32 27.00
CA THR A 310 -8.21 23.30 26.35
C THR A 310 -7.94 24.66 25.71
N LEU A 311 -6.84 25.27 26.09
CA LEU A 311 -6.34 26.51 25.49
C LEU A 311 -5.15 26.18 24.57
N ASP A 312 -5.34 26.39 23.27
CA ASP A 312 -4.40 25.98 22.22
C ASP A 312 -2.97 26.46 22.46
N GLY A 313 -2.02 25.52 22.50
CA GLY A 313 -0.60 25.77 22.69
C GLY A 313 -0.25 26.43 24.02
N MET A 314 -1.21 26.47 24.97
CA MET A 314 -1.00 27.05 26.30
C MET A 314 -1.18 26.03 27.42
N GLY A 315 -2.24 25.21 27.40
CA GLY A 315 -2.53 24.23 28.43
C GLY A 315 -4.02 24.03 28.69
N TYR A 316 -4.33 23.61 29.91
CA TYR A 316 -5.69 23.22 30.33
C TYR A 316 -6.13 23.99 31.56
N VAL A 317 -7.39 24.36 31.58
CA VAL A 317 -8.06 25.01 32.72
C VAL A 317 -9.28 24.20 33.10
N GLY A 318 -9.47 23.92 34.36
CA GLY A 318 -10.62 23.16 34.86
C GLY A 318 -10.87 23.46 36.32
N TRP A 319 -11.89 22.82 36.87
CA TRP A 319 -12.28 22.97 38.29
C TRP A 319 -12.18 21.62 38.99
N ILE A 320 -11.52 21.61 40.17
CA ILE A 320 -11.39 20.45 41.03
C ILE A 320 -11.81 20.90 42.45
N ASN A 321 -12.81 20.23 43.01
CA ASN A 321 -13.33 20.53 44.37
C ASN A 321 -13.68 22.01 44.56
N GLY A 322 -14.19 22.70 43.54
CA GLY A 322 -14.54 24.14 43.62
C GLY A 322 -13.36 25.09 43.45
N GLU A 323 -12.13 24.60 43.26
CA GLU A 323 -10.95 25.39 42.99
C GLU A 323 -10.61 25.38 41.51
N ARG A 324 -10.22 26.53 40.95
CA ARG A 324 -9.75 26.61 39.58
C ARG A 324 -8.32 26.08 39.52
N VAL A 325 -8.13 25.01 38.75
CA VAL A 325 -6.85 24.38 38.53
C VAL A 325 -6.42 24.60 37.07
N MET A 326 -5.18 25.01 36.88
CA MET A 326 -4.58 25.25 35.55
C MET A 326 -3.28 24.51 35.45
N ILE A 327 -3.08 23.80 34.32
CA ILE A 327 -1.84 23.11 34.02
C ILE A 327 -1.40 23.49 32.58
N GLY A 328 -0.17 23.98 32.41
CA GLY A 328 0.27 24.42 31.10
C GLY A 328 1.62 25.10 31.06
N SER A 329 1.85 25.81 29.96
CA SER A 329 3.06 26.59 29.70
C SER A 329 3.07 27.93 30.45
N ARG A 330 4.22 28.62 30.42
CA ARG A 330 4.32 29.99 30.93
C ARG A 330 3.25 30.92 30.33
N ARG A 331 2.97 30.80 29.03
CA ARG A 331 1.98 31.63 28.32
C ARG A 331 0.59 31.53 28.97
N LEU A 332 0.18 30.32 29.40
CA LEU A 332 -1.07 30.14 30.14
C LEU A 332 -1.06 30.94 31.44
N MET A 333 0.01 30.83 32.22
CA MET A 333 0.11 31.48 33.52
C MET A 333 0.15 33.00 33.40
N ASP A 334 0.88 33.52 32.42
CA ASP A 334 0.94 34.95 32.12
C ASP A 334 -0.42 35.52 31.68
N THR A 335 -1.22 34.74 30.94
CA THR A 335 -2.60 35.11 30.52
C THR A 335 -3.55 35.28 31.70
N TYR A 336 -3.30 34.57 32.79
CA TYR A 336 -4.12 34.63 34.00
C TYR A 336 -3.42 35.38 35.17
N ASP A 337 -2.40 36.19 34.84
CA ASP A 337 -1.66 37.04 35.79
C ASP A 337 -1.06 36.27 36.98
N ILE A 338 -0.62 35.02 36.76
CA ILE A 338 0.00 34.20 37.81
C ILE A 338 1.47 34.53 37.93
N GLN A 339 1.91 34.87 39.16
CA GLN A 339 3.33 35.15 39.39
C GLN A 339 4.19 33.91 39.21
N LEU A 340 5.15 34.02 38.31
CA LEU A 340 6.10 32.96 37.98
C LEU A 340 7.54 33.35 38.32
N PRO A 341 8.44 32.36 38.47
CA PRO A 341 9.88 32.59 38.51
C PRO A 341 10.39 33.32 37.25
N SER A 342 11.60 33.96 37.34
CA SER A 342 12.17 34.71 36.25
C SER A 342 12.39 33.83 35.02
N MET A 343 12.35 34.44 33.81
CA MET A 343 12.65 33.73 32.55
C MET A 343 14.07 33.11 32.54
N GLU A 344 15.02 33.73 33.22
CA GLU A 344 16.37 33.20 33.34
C GLU A 344 16.40 31.90 34.15
N TYR A 345 15.58 31.80 35.19
CA TYR A 345 15.40 30.58 35.96
C TYR A 345 14.82 29.46 35.08
N GLU A 346 13.82 29.77 34.28
CA GLU A 346 13.21 28.81 33.35
C GLU A 346 14.20 28.33 32.28
N ARG A 347 14.97 29.25 31.65
CA ARG A 347 15.99 28.90 30.65
C ARG A 347 17.05 27.94 31.18
N ARG A 348 17.43 28.01 32.44
CA ARG A 348 18.36 27.05 33.07
C ARG A 348 17.76 25.64 33.16
N HIS A 349 16.43 25.51 33.15
CA HIS A 349 15.72 24.26 33.29
C HIS A 349 15.18 23.71 31.95
N THR A 350 15.27 24.48 30.86
CA THR A 350 14.76 24.10 29.52
C THR A 350 15.89 23.70 28.55
N VAL A 351 17.11 23.44 29.05
CA VAL A 351 18.22 22.92 28.23
C VAL A 351 17.97 21.48 27.84
N ASN A 352 18.45 21.06 26.65
CA ASN A 352 18.40 19.65 26.16
C ASN A 352 16.99 19.08 26.03
N GLN A 353 16.10 19.73 25.27
CA GLN A 353 14.72 19.29 24.98
C GLN A 353 13.86 19.16 26.25
N ARG A 354 14.26 19.80 27.34
CA ARG A 354 13.45 19.87 28.55
C ARG A 354 12.44 21.00 28.42
N ARG A 355 11.24 20.76 28.95
CA ARG A 355 10.15 21.74 29.04
C ARG A 355 9.70 21.86 30.49
N VAL A 356 9.22 23.02 30.87
CA VAL A 356 8.63 23.26 32.20
C VAL A 356 7.12 23.34 32.06
N ILE A 357 6.44 22.60 32.91
CA ILE A 357 5.00 22.61 33.04
C ILE A 357 4.67 23.26 34.36
N TYR A 358 3.78 24.22 34.36
CA TYR A 358 3.30 24.91 35.56
C TYR A 358 1.93 24.39 35.96
N LEU A 359 1.75 24.17 37.25
CA LEU A 359 0.47 23.91 37.87
C LEU A 359 0.12 25.10 38.76
N ALA A 360 -1.05 25.69 38.57
CA ALA A 360 -1.58 26.74 39.40
C ALA A 360 -2.96 26.36 39.96
N VAL A 361 -3.21 26.72 41.22
CA VAL A 361 -4.47 26.45 41.91
C VAL A 361 -4.96 27.75 42.51
N SER A 362 -6.22 28.07 42.30
CA SER A 362 -6.88 29.28 42.83
C SER A 362 -6.09 30.57 42.58
N GLY A 363 -5.50 30.68 41.37
CA GLY A 363 -4.76 31.90 40.93
C GLY A 363 -3.34 32.01 41.48
N LYS A 364 -2.78 30.98 42.10
CA LYS A 364 -1.41 30.97 42.61
C LYS A 364 -0.62 29.80 42.06
N LEU A 365 0.67 30.03 41.82
CA LEU A 365 1.58 28.95 41.44
C LEU A 365 1.61 27.89 42.53
N PHE A 366 1.37 26.63 42.16
CA PHE A 366 1.31 25.50 43.08
C PHE A 366 2.53 24.59 42.94
N SER A 367 2.88 24.23 41.70
CA SER A 367 4.05 23.38 41.40
C SER A 367 4.59 23.64 40.02
N MET A 368 5.85 23.25 39.80
CA MET A 368 6.49 23.20 38.51
C MET A 368 7.00 21.77 38.27
N PHE A 369 6.76 21.26 37.06
CA PHE A 369 7.26 19.96 36.61
C PHE A 369 8.26 20.17 35.49
N GLN A 370 9.39 19.50 35.54
CA GLN A 370 10.38 19.49 34.47
C GLN A 370 10.26 18.17 33.72
N VAL A 371 9.85 18.22 32.46
CA VAL A 371 9.72 17.06 31.58
C VAL A 371 10.80 17.12 30.48
N ALA A 372 11.28 15.95 30.06
CA ALA A 372 12.20 15.82 28.93
C ALA A 372 11.57 14.91 27.87
N TYR A 373 11.56 15.41 26.64
CA TYR A 373 11.12 14.68 25.47
C TYR A 373 12.34 14.01 24.81
N GLN A 374 12.33 12.70 24.73
CA GLN A 374 13.40 11.90 24.11
C GLN A 374 12.86 11.21 22.87
N SER A 375 13.65 11.21 21.79
CA SER A 375 13.31 10.48 20.58
C SER A 375 13.39 8.97 20.84
N ASP A 376 12.40 8.25 20.34
CA ASP A 376 12.43 6.80 20.30
C ASP A 376 13.25 6.32 19.08
N PRO A 377 14.20 5.38 19.24
CA PRO A 377 15.03 4.92 18.13
C PRO A 377 14.23 4.28 16.98
N ASP A 378 13.20 3.50 17.31
CA ASP A 378 12.36 2.83 16.32
C ASP A 378 11.52 3.85 15.55
N THR A 379 10.90 4.79 16.25
CA THR A 379 10.18 5.91 15.65
C THR A 379 11.11 6.78 14.79
N ALA A 380 12.32 7.05 15.24
CA ALA A 380 13.31 7.81 14.48
C ALA A 380 13.68 7.11 13.17
N ALA A 381 13.85 5.78 13.18
CA ALA A 381 14.13 5.00 11.96
C ALA A 381 12.96 5.09 10.96
N VAL A 382 11.71 4.98 11.43
CA VAL A 382 10.51 5.14 10.61
C VAL A 382 10.42 6.55 10.01
N LEU A 383 10.66 7.59 10.81
CA LEU A 383 10.64 8.98 10.35
C LEU A 383 11.76 9.27 9.34
N ASP A 384 12.93 8.64 9.49
CA ASP A 384 14.01 8.76 8.50
C ASP A 384 13.65 8.11 7.17
N SER A 385 12.90 7.02 7.17
CA SER A 385 12.37 6.41 5.94
C SER A 385 11.35 7.33 5.25
N LEU A 386 10.43 7.93 5.99
CA LEU A 386 9.45 8.90 5.48
C LEU A 386 10.14 10.14 4.90
N ARG A 387 11.16 10.65 5.60
CA ARG A 387 11.98 11.78 5.12
C ARG A 387 12.65 11.47 3.79
N ARG A 388 13.24 10.27 3.65
CA ARG A 388 13.85 9.82 2.38
C ARG A 388 12.83 9.68 1.26
N ALA A 389 11.60 9.29 1.58
CA ALA A 389 10.48 9.23 0.64
C ALA A 389 9.86 10.60 0.31
N GLY A 390 10.31 11.69 0.97
CA GLY A 390 9.80 13.04 0.74
C GLY A 390 8.40 13.28 1.29
N LEU A 391 7.99 12.54 2.33
CA LEU A 391 6.67 12.65 2.95
C LEU A 391 6.68 13.71 4.06
N SER A 392 5.62 14.51 4.10
CA SER A 392 5.36 15.49 5.15
C SER A 392 4.40 14.93 6.21
N LEU A 393 4.43 15.50 7.41
CA LEU A 393 3.64 15.06 8.55
C LEU A 393 2.67 16.13 9.03
N ILE A 394 1.48 15.72 9.38
CA ILE A 394 0.50 16.49 10.16
C ILE A 394 0.39 15.79 11.51
N VAL A 395 0.76 16.47 12.58
CA VAL A 395 0.73 15.92 13.93
C VAL A 395 -0.50 16.42 14.66
N ASP A 396 -1.37 15.49 15.00
CA ASP A 396 -2.57 15.73 15.78
C ASP A 396 -2.23 15.55 17.28
N CYS A 397 -2.23 16.66 18.01
CA CYS A 397 -1.75 16.67 19.37
C CYS A 397 -2.38 17.79 20.19
N ASP A 398 -2.89 17.43 21.36
CA ASP A 398 -3.35 18.39 22.36
C ASP A 398 -2.25 18.81 23.36
N ASP A 399 -1.02 18.29 23.20
CA ASP A 399 0.09 18.65 24.09
C ASP A 399 0.61 20.07 23.78
N PHE A 400 0.43 20.97 24.70
CA PHE A 400 0.87 22.37 24.60
C PHE A 400 2.41 22.54 24.53
N ASN A 401 3.19 21.52 24.85
CA ASN A 401 4.64 21.50 24.71
C ASN A 401 5.11 20.92 23.38
N CYS A 402 4.24 20.22 22.66
CA CYS A 402 4.56 19.61 21.37
C CYS A 402 4.41 20.66 20.28
N ASP A 403 5.50 21.31 19.95
CA ASP A 403 5.61 22.27 18.85
C ASP A 403 6.47 21.73 17.71
N GLU A 404 6.39 22.36 16.55
CA GLU A 404 7.17 21.97 15.36
C GLU A 404 8.68 22.01 15.64
N ALA A 405 9.16 22.98 16.46
CA ALA A 405 10.56 23.13 16.79
C ALA A 405 11.08 21.96 17.66
N LEU A 406 10.25 21.46 18.58
CA LEU A 406 10.57 20.26 19.37
C LEU A 406 10.71 19.04 18.46
N LEU A 407 9.76 18.82 17.55
CA LEU A 407 9.76 17.67 16.64
C LEU A 407 10.94 17.71 15.67
N GLN A 408 11.23 18.90 15.12
CA GLN A 408 12.38 19.11 14.25
C GLN A 408 13.70 18.83 14.98
N THR A 409 13.81 19.24 16.23
CA THR A 409 15.02 19.01 17.04
C THR A 409 15.13 17.56 17.49
N ALA A 410 14.03 16.94 17.94
CA ALA A 410 14.02 15.56 18.46
C ALA A 410 14.32 14.52 17.37
N TYR A 411 13.81 14.75 16.16
CA TYR A 411 13.87 13.78 15.05
C TYR A 411 14.65 14.27 13.83
N ASN A 412 15.34 15.41 13.93
CA ASN A 412 16.13 16.01 12.83
C ASN A 412 15.33 16.15 11.52
N LEU A 413 14.09 16.67 11.63
CA LEU A 413 13.18 16.84 10.49
C LEU A 413 13.39 18.21 9.84
N PRO A 414 13.31 18.31 8.49
CA PRO A 414 13.44 19.57 7.78
C PRO A 414 12.31 20.56 8.13
N VAL A 415 12.63 21.86 8.09
CA VAL A 415 11.63 22.92 8.29
C VAL A 415 10.56 22.85 7.19
N GLY A 416 9.28 22.97 7.58
CA GLY A 416 8.15 22.94 6.65
C GLY A 416 7.66 21.54 6.25
N THR A 417 8.29 20.46 6.74
CA THR A 417 7.83 19.07 6.51
C THR A 417 6.94 18.56 7.62
N VAL A 418 6.87 19.25 8.75
CA VAL A 418 6.03 18.87 9.90
C VAL A 418 5.18 20.06 10.28
N LYS A 419 3.92 19.80 10.52
CA LYS A 419 2.94 20.75 11.04
C LYS A 419 2.23 20.14 12.24
N VAL A 420 2.18 20.88 13.35
CA VAL A 420 1.35 20.54 14.51
C VAL A 420 0.02 21.28 14.40
N LEU A 421 -1.09 20.56 14.55
CA LEU A 421 -2.42 21.13 14.38
C LEU A 421 -2.77 22.05 15.55
N SER A 422 -3.36 23.20 15.24
CA SER A 422 -4.02 24.07 16.22
C SER A 422 -5.41 23.51 16.60
N GLY A 423 -6.00 23.97 17.69
CA GLY A 423 -7.30 23.46 18.13
C GLY A 423 -8.44 23.67 17.13
N LYS A 424 -8.39 24.70 16.28
CA LYS A 424 -9.36 24.86 15.17
C LYS A 424 -9.17 23.81 14.11
N GLU A 425 -7.93 23.48 13.79
CA GLU A 425 -7.55 22.47 12.80
C GLU A 425 -7.83 21.07 13.33
N HIS A 426 -7.52 20.83 14.63
CA HIS A 426 -7.88 19.60 15.35
C HIS A 426 -9.38 19.34 15.28
N LYS A 427 -10.24 20.31 15.67
CA LYS A 427 -11.70 20.20 15.57
C LYS A 427 -12.21 19.93 14.16
N ALA A 428 -11.55 20.48 13.14
CA ALA A 428 -11.88 20.20 11.74
C ALA A 428 -11.52 18.77 11.32
N LEU A 429 -10.44 18.20 11.87
CA LEU A 429 -9.96 16.85 11.58
C LEU A 429 -10.69 15.77 12.40
N GLU A 430 -11.16 16.08 13.60
CA GLU A 430 -11.77 15.16 14.57
C GLU A 430 -12.82 14.21 13.92
N PRO A 431 -13.79 14.68 13.11
CA PRO A 431 -14.76 13.78 12.47
C PRO A 431 -14.11 12.78 11.50
N ALA A 432 -12.93 13.11 10.96
CA ALA A 432 -12.20 12.23 10.05
C ALA A 432 -11.41 11.14 10.78
N VAL A 433 -10.95 11.38 12.00
CA VAL A 433 -10.15 10.42 12.79
C VAL A 433 -10.92 9.73 13.91
N ALA A 434 -12.15 10.18 14.21
CA ALA A 434 -13.00 9.59 15.23
C ALA A 434 -13.29 8.11 14.97
N TRP A 435 -13.37 7.32 16.05
CA TRP A 435 -13.72 5.90 15.97
C TRP A 435 -15.08 5.66 15.30
N LEU A 436 -15.12 4.70 14.39
CA LEU A 436 -16.37 4.21 13.78
C LEU A 436 -16.39 2.68 13.82
N PRO A 437 -17.57 2.07 14.04
CA PRO A 437 -17.69 0.61 14.04
C PRO A 437 -17.29 0.00 12.68
N GLU A 438 -17.53 0.74 11.60
CA GLU A 438 -17.22 0.34 10.22
C GLU A 438 -16.74 1.55 9.43
N SER A 439 -15.64 1.40 8.69
CA SER A 439 -15.06 2.46 7.86
C SER A 439 -14.61 1.96 6.50
N GLU A 440 -14.84 2.77 5.47
CA GLU A 440 -14.18 2.56 4.17
C GLU A 440 -12.72 3.00 4.27
N GLY A 441 -11.82 2.27 3.59
CA GLY A 441 -10.41 2.64 3.58
C GLY A 441 -9.61 2.02 2.46
N ASN A 442 -8.35 2.41 2.40
CA ASN A 442 -7.39 1.97 1.39
C ASN A 442 -6.36 0.99 1.96
N MET A 443 -6.22 0.96 3.28
CA MET A 443 -5.33 0.06 3.99
C MET A 443 -5.86 -0.17 5.40
N LEU A 444 -5.83 -1.41 5.86
CA LEU A 444 -6.04 -1.79 7.26
C LEU A 444 -4.68 -1.93 7.93
N HIS A 445 -4.56 -1.50 9.21
CA HIS A 445 -3.36 -1.67 10.02
C HIS A 445 -3.69 -1.82 11.51
N LEU A 446 -2.73 -2.28 12.31
CA LEU A 446 -2.91 -2.52 13.75
C LEU A 446 -3.04 -1.26 14.63
N GLY A 447 -3.07 -0.07 14.04
CA GLY A 447 -3.12 1.18 14.79
C GLY A 447 -1.77 1.67 15.30
N SER A 448 -0.68 0.91 15.17
CA SER A 448 0.66 1.38 15.50
C SER A 448 1.28 2.20 14.36
N PHE A 449 2.13 3.16 14.69
CA PHE A 449 2.84 3.99 13.71
C PHE A 449 3.67 3.13 12.74
N ALA A 450 4.38 2.13 13.26
CA ALA A 450 5.18 1.21 12.45
C ALA A 450 4.34 0.42 11.45
N SER A 451 3.14 -0.08 11.84
CA SER A 451 2.27 -0.81 10.91
C SER A 451 1.64 0.12 9.86
N PHE A 452 1.35 1.36 10.23
CA PHE A 452 0.81 2.38 9.32
C PHE A 452 1.82 2.75 8.23
N VAL A 453 3.03 3.12 8.63
CA VAL A 453 4.09 3.53 7.70
C VAL A 453 4.61 2.34 6.89
N GLY A 454 4.87 1.20 7.54
CA GLY A 454 5.35 0.00 6.87
C GLY A 454 4.37 -0.53 5.82
N GLY A 455 3.05 -0.42 6.07
CA GLY A 455 2.02 -0.72 5.06
C GLY A 455 2.10 0.20 3.85
N LEU A 456 2.38 1.49 4.06
CA LEU A 456 2.58 2.46 2.97
C LEU A 456 3.84 2.15 2.15
N GLU A 457 4.95 1.81 2.82
CA GLU A 457 6.20 1.41 2.17
C GLU A 457 6.02 0.12 1.35
N ALA A 458 5.32 -0.87 1.92
CA ALA A 458 5.00 -2.10 1.20
C ALA A 458 4.16 -1.83 -0.05
N ALA A 459 3.18 -0.90 0.01
CA ALA A 459 2.41 -0.46 -1.15
C ALA A 459 3.29 0.18 -2.23
N ALA A 460 4.21 1.05 -1.84
CA ALA A 460 5.15 1.70 -2.76
C ALA A 460 6.06 0.67 -3.43
N GLY A 461 6.59 -0.30 -2.66
CA GLY A 461 7.37 -1.42 -3.18
C GLY A 461 6.60 -2.27 -4.20
N ALA A 462 5.31 -2.56 -3.92
CA ALA A 462 4.46 -3.31 -4.85
C ALA A 462 4.21 -2.55 -6.15
N ALA A 463 3.96 -1.24 -6.08
CA ALA A 463 3.76 -0.39 -7.26
C ALA A 463 5.00 -0.36 -8.15
N GLU A 464 6.18 -0.23 -7.56
CA GLU A 464 7.46 -0.23 -8.28
C GLU A 464 7.76 -1.61 -8.87
N GLY A 465 7.55 -2.69 -8.10
CA GLY A 465 7.72 -4.07 -8.57
C GLY A 465 6.81 -4.40 -9.76
N GLU A 466 5.53 -3.99 -9.72
CA GLU A 466 4.59 -4.15 -10.84
C GLU A 466 5.04 -3.36 -12.06
N HIS A 467 5.47 -2.12 -11.88
CA HIS A 467 5.92 -1.27 -12.97
C HIS A 467 7.12 -1.88 -13.72
N ARG A 468 8.15 -2.30 -12.99
CA ARG A 468 9.35 -2.94 -13.57
C ARG A 468 9.03 -4.25 -14.28
N SER A 469 8.25 -5.12 -13.64
CA SER A 469 7.83 -6.39 -14.24
C SER A 469 7.00 -6.17 -15.51
N SER A 470 6.09 -5.18 -15.49
CA SER A 470 5.27 -4.82 -16.65
C SER A 470 6.11 -4.31 -17.81
N MET A 471 7.18 -3.54 -17.56
CA MET A 471 8.11 -3.09 -18.60
C MET A 471 8.82 -4.28 -19.26
N VAL A 472 9.34 -5.23 -18.47
CA VAL A 472 10.03 -6.42 -19.02
C VAL A 472 9.07 -7.30 -19.80
N LEU A 473 7.86 -7.53 -19.29
CA LEU A 473 6.82 -8.28 -20.01
C LEU A 473 6.45 -7.59 -21.34
N SER A 474 6.33 -6.27 -21.35
CA SER A 474 6.04 -5.51 -22.56
C SER A 474 7.18 -5.63 -23.58
N ALA A 475 8.42 -5.53 -23.13
CA ALA A 475 9.60 -5.71 -23.97
C ALA A 475 9.67 -7.14 -24.54
N SER A 476 9.36 -8.16 -23.72
CA SER A 476 9.34 -9.55 -24.17
C SER A 476 8.34 -9.77 -25.31
N VAL A 477 7.12 -9.22 -25.20
CA VAL A 477 6.11 -9.32 -26.25
C VAL A 477 6.56 -8.65 -27.54
N LEU A 478 7.12 -7.43 -27.47
CA LEU A 478 7.61 -6.71 -28.66
C LEU A 478 8.75 -7.44 -29.36
N ILE A 479 9.75 -7.87 -28.60
CA ILE A 479 10.91 -8.61 -29.13
C ILE A 479 10.44 -9.93 -29.72
N SER A 480 9.52 -10.63 -29.06
CA SER A 480 8.95 -11.88 -29.55
C SER A 480 8.14 -11.69 -30.84
N CYS A 481 7.37 -10.60 -30.95
CA CYS A 481 6.64 -10.26 -32.17
C CYS A 481 7.61 -10.02 -33.35
N ILE A 482 8.67 -9.25 -33.13
CA ILE A 482 9.68 -8.99 -34.19
C ILE A 482 10.38 -10.28 -34.60
N LEU A 483 10.83 -11.08 -33.63
CA LEU A 483 11.47 -12.36 -33.86
C LEU A 483 10.56 -13.33 -34.63
N ALA A 484 9.30 -13.46 -34.18
CA ALA A 484 8.32 -14.32 -34.81
C ALA A 484 8.00 -13.89 -36.24
N MET A 485 7.91 -12.59 -36.53
CA MET A 485 7.73 -12.06 -37.89
C MET A 485 8.93 -12.37 -38.77
N ILE A 486 10.15 -12.14 -38.31
CA ILE A 486 11.37 -12.47 -39.07
C ILE A 486 11.40 -13.98 -39.37
N MET A 487 11.11 -14.82 -38.38
CA MET A 487 11.08 -16.27 -38.57
C MET A 487 9.96 -16.71 -39.52
N ALA A 488 8.78 -16.08 -39.46
CA ALA A 488 7.69 -16.36 -40.40
C ALA A 488 8.07 -16.03 -41.83
N LEU A 489 8.68 -14.85 -42.06
CA LEU A 489 9.16 -14.41 -43.39
C LEU A 489 10.26 -15.33 -43.91
N ALA A 490 11.21 -15.71 -43.07
CA ALA A 490 12.30 -16.63 -43.41
C ALA A 490 11.84 -18.10 -43.56
N GLY A 491 10.64 -18.45 -43.08
CA GLY A 491 10.11 -19.82 -43.05
C GLY A 491 10.67 -20.72 -41.97
N GLY A 492 11.43 -20.15 -41.03
CA GLY A 492 12.00 -20.90 -39.92
C GLY A 492 10.99 -21.22 -38.78
N LEU A 493 9.84 -20.54 -38.77
CA LEU A 493 8.83 -20.75 -37.75
C LEU A 493 8.16 -22.13 -37.82
N ALA A 494 8.04 -22.67 -39.04
CA ALA A 494 7.42 -23.97 -39.26
C ALA A 494 8.20 -25.14 -38.64
N GLY A 495 9.53 -25.07 -38.66
CA GLY A 495 10.43 -26.08 -38.11
C GLY A 495 11.03 -25.72 -36.71
N LEU A 496 10.47 -24.76 -35.99
CA LEU A 496 11.00 -24.34 -34.70
C LEU A 496 10.92 -25.47 -33.68
N PRO A 497 12.05 -25.92 -33.06
CA PRO A 497 12.01 -26.96 -32.07
C PRO A 497 11.22 -26.50 -30.83
N LEU A 498 10.21 -27.26 -30.41
CA LEU A 498 9.40 -26.96 -29.23
C LEU A 498 10.22 -26.71 -27.95
N PRO A 499 11.32 -27.45 -27.68
CA PRO A 499 12.20 -27.16 -26.54
C PRO A 499 12.86 -25.79 -26.60
N ALA A 500 13.24 -25.31 -27.79
CA ALA A 500 13.84 -23.99 -27.95
C ALA A 500 12.82 -22.88 -27.69
N LEU A 501 11.57 -23.04 -28.13
CA LEU A 501 10.47 -22.13 -27.82
C LEU A 501 10.20 -22.11 -26.31
N ALA A 502 10.13 -23.27 -25.66
CA ALA A 502 9.93 -23.36 -24.22
C ALA A 502 11.06 -22.70 -23.44
N LEU A 503 12.33 -22.95 -23.81
CA LEU A 503 13.49 -22.34 -23.18
C LEU A 503 13.48 -20.81 -23.34
N TYR A 504 13.15 -20.30 -24.51
CA TYR A 504 13.00 -18.86 -24.77
C TYR A 504 11.94 -18.22 -23.86
N GLN A 505 10.77 -18.83 -23.74
CA GLN A 505 9.69 -18.36 -22.89
C GLN A 505 10.06 -18.40 -21.39
N VAL A 506 10.72 -19.48 -20.94
CA VAL A 506 11.22 -19.61 -19.58
C VAL A 506 12.28 -18.56 -19.28
N ALA A 507 13.20 -18.28 -20.22
CA ALA A 507 14.22 -17.24 -20.03
C ALA A 507 13.59 -15.85 -19.77
N TRP A 508 12.57 -15.47 -20.55
CA TRP A 508 11.82 -14.24 -20.32
C TRP A 508 11.06 -14.24 -18.99
N ALA A 509 10.45 -15.37 -18.63
CA ALA A 509 9.74 -15.52 -17.37
C ALA A 509 10.69 -15.35 -16.17
N VAL A 510 11.88 -15.97 -16.22
CA VAL A 510 12.91 -15.83 -15.16
C VAL A 510 13.39 -14.37 -15.08
N LEU A 511 13.71 -13.74 -16.21
CA LEU A 511 14.16 -12.35 -16.25
C LEU A 511 13.12 -11.40 -15.62
N ALA A 512 11.85 -11.56 -15.98
CA ALA A 512 10.78 -10.73 -15.45
C ALA A 512 10.47 -11.00 -13.97
N MET A 513 10.69 -12.24 -13.48
CA MET A 513 10.49 -12.62 -12.09
C MET A 513 11.58 -12.09 -11.15
N ILE A 514 12.77 -11.80 -11.66
CA ILE A 514 13.88 -11.26 -10.86
C ILE A 514 13.46 -9.94 -10.18
N PHE A 515 12.76 -9.06 -10.88
CA PHE A 515 12.41 -7.74 -10.36
C PHE A 515 11.49 -7.78 -9.13
N PRO A 516 10.35 -8.49 -9.13
CA PRO A 516 9.53 -8.60 -7.93
C PRO A 516 10.24 -9.32 -6.77
N LEU A 517 11.15 -10.25 -7.05
CA LEU A 517 11.87 -10.99 -5.99
C LEU A 517 12.97 -10.17 -5.31
N ILE A 518 13.61 -9.24 -6.02
CA ILE A 518 14.67 -8.37 -5.47
C ILE A 518 14.07 -7.12 -4.79
N GLN A 519 12.86 -6.72 -5.18
CA GLN A 519 12.20 -5.54 -4.60
C GLN A 519 11.97 -5.75 -3.10
N ARG A 520 12.28 -4.70 -2.31
CA ARG A 520 11.91 -4.65 -0.89
C ARG A 520 10.45 -4.20 -0.77
N TYR A 521 9.70 -4.92 -0.01
CA TYR A 521 8.28 -4.66 0.27
C TYR A 521 8.07 -4.28 1.72
#